data_5e0dff083c2f1ad782c4a3fa906a7055
#
_entry.id   5e0dff083c2f1ad782c4a3fa906a7055
#
_cell.length_a   1.000
_cell.length_b   1.000
_cell.length_c   1.000
_cell.angle_alpha   90.00
_cell.angle_beta   90.00
_cell.angle_gamma   90.00
#
_symmetry.space_group_name_H-M   'P 1'
#
loop_
_entity.id
_entity.type
_entity.pdbx_description
1 polymer ?
#
loop_
_entity_poly.entity_id
_entity_poly.type
_entity_poly.pdbx_seq_one_letter_code
_entity_poly.pdbx_strand_id
1 'polypeptide(L)'
;SRGLGDVYKRQVLIICGIVTTYQTTNSKEKATGTEQTETIVQNLPLNSDIYIKQTTTPGTPEILLQRTGYLVSYNSNTRIANWVAWKLTPERLKENTERINNFRPDPDLPKSKAVTTQDYKGSGWDRGHLCPAGDNKWDREAMTESFYMTNICPQHHNLNRGDWNELEQKCRKWVKKDSCLYIVAGPIFYDRKPQTIGEHKVAVPDAFFKVILSLHKRPKAIGFIYKNNEGNNPLDSYVNTVDEVERITGIDFFPALPDDIEKAVEASYNLKDWK
;
A
#
# COMPACT_ATOMS: atom_id res chain seq x y z
N SER A 1 15.98 60.28 -17.95
CA SER A 1 16.41 58.98 -17.44
C SER A 1 15.80 58.80 -16.05
N ARG A 2 14.75 58.05 -15.94
CA ARG A 2 14.17 57.66 -14.65
C ARG A 2 14.98 56.44 -14.15
N GLY A 3 15.63 56.65 -13.02
CA GLY A 3 16.60 55.73 -12.50
C GLY A 3 16.01 54.41 -11.94
N LEU A 4 16.74 53.35 -12.10
CA LEU A 4 16.45 51.99 -11.60
C LEU A 4 16.08 51.92 -10.09
N GLY A 5 16.34 52.98 -9.32
CA GLY A 5 16.07 53.04 -7.88
C GLY A 5 14.59 53.05 -7.50
N ASP A 6 13.71 53.60 -8.33
CA ASP A 6 12.29 53.69 -7.99
C ASP A 6 11.50 52.41 -8.23
N VAL A 7 11.99 51.56 -9.12
CA VAL A 7 11.40 50.24 -9.37
C VAL A 7 11.68 49.27 -8.20
N TYR A 8 12.89 49.35 -7.66
CA TYR A 8 13.28 48.51 -6.49
C TYR A 8 12.53 48.92 -5.21
N LYS A 9 12.33 50.20 -4.97
CA LYS A 9 11.56 50.65 -3.80
C LYS A 9 10.10 50.21 -3.85
N ARG A 10 9.48 50.20 -5.06
CA ARG A 10 8.11 49.71 -5.20
C ARG A 10 8.00 48.18 -5.05
N GLN A 11 8.97 47.40 -5.52
CA GLN A 11 8.98 45.96 -5.34
C GLN A 11 9.17 45.54 -3.88
N VAL A 12 10.05 46.22 -3.13
CA VAL A 12 10.28 45.91 -1.71
C VAL A 12 9.05 46.24 -0.86
N LEU A 13 8.31 47.32 -1.16
CA LEU A 13 7.07 47.66 -0.47
C LEU A 13 5.93 46.65 -0.74
N ILE A 14 5.83 46.14 -1.94
CA ILE A 14 4.84 45.10 -2.28
C ILE A 14 5.19 43.78 -1.60
N ILE A 15 6.46 43.40 -1.52
CA ILE A 15 6.91 42.18 -0.84
C ILE A 15 6.67 42.28 0.68
N CYS A 16 6.93 43.42 1.32
CA CYS A 16 6.63 43.62 2.73
C CYS A 16 5.14 43.61 3.05
N GLY A 17 4.28 44.15 2.15
CA GLY A 17 2.83 44.14 2.33
C GLY A 17 2.23 42.71 2.17
N ILE A 18 2.74 41.93 1.25
CA ILE A 18 2.30 40.56 1.03
C ILE A 18 2.74 39.64 2.16
N VAL A 19 3.97 39.80 2.69
CA VAL A 19 4.47 39.00 3.81
C VAL A 19 3.67 39.28 5.10
N THR A 20 3.26 40.53 5.36
CA THR A 20 2.46 40.84 6.53
C THR A 20 1.02 40.34 6.45
N THR A 21 0.42 40.36 5.27
CA THR A 21 -0.91 39.77 5.05
C THR A 21 -0.85 38.23 5.04
N TYR A 22 0.23 37.65 4.53
CA TYR A 22 0.40 36.19 4.52
C TYR A 22 0.59 35.59 5.92
N GLN A 23 1.29 36.30 6.83
CA GLN A 23 1.44 35.82 8.21
C GLN A 23 0.14 35.93 9.05
N THR A 24 -0.72 36.91 8.77
CA THR A 24 -2.01 37.03 9.47
C THR A 24 -3.08 36.09 8.92
N THR A 25 -3.05 35.76 7.63
CA THR A 25 -3.96 34.76 7.06
C THR A 25 -3.53 33.34 7.44
N ASN A 26 -2.23 33.00 7.43
CA ASN A 26 -1.75 31.67 7.79
C ASN A 26 -2.04 31.28 9.26
N SER A 27 -2.12 32.23 10.20
CA SER A 27 -2.48 31.88 11.58
C SER A 27 -3.97 31.60 11.75
N LYS A 28 -4.84 32.23 10.97
CA LYS A 28 -6.29 31.95 10.95
C LYS A 28 -6.65 30.73 10.12
N GLU A 29 -6.00 30.53 8.96
CA GLU A 29 -6.21 29.35 8.14
C GLU A 29 -5.70 28.08 8.81
N LYS A 30 -4.57 28.11 9.56
CA LYS A 30 -4.13 26.96 10.35
C LYS A 30 -5.10 26.59 11.45
N ALA A 31 -5.70 27.56 12.15
CA ALA A 31 -6.68 27.28 13.19
C ALA A 31 -7.98 26.72 12.61
N THR A 32 -8.50 27.31 11.54
CA THR A 32 -9.71 26.80 10.85
C THR A 32 -9.47 25.48 10.13
N GLY A 33 -8.29 25.27 9.54
CA GLY A 33 -7.92 24.01 8.90
C GLY A 33 -7.85 22.85 9.91
N THR A 34 -7.30 23.07 11.09
CA THR A 34 -7.18 22.02 12.12
C THR A 34 -8.56 21.62 12.66
N GLU A 35 -9.45 22.59 12.94
CA GLU A 35 -10.81 22.29 13.40
C GLU A 35 -11.66 21.60 12.31
N GLN A 36 -11.53 22.01 11.05
CA GLN A 36 -12.24 21.35 9.94
C GLN A 36 -11.72 19.92 9.72
N THR A 37 -10.41 19.71 9.75
CA THR A 37 -9.81 18.38 9.61
C THR A 37 -10.22 17.46 10.76
N GLU A 38 -10.24 17.94 12.01
CA GLU A 38 -10.73 17.16 13.15
C GLU A 38 -12.20 16.78 13.00
N THR A 39 -13.05 17.68 12.50
CA THR A 39 -14.47 17.41 12.25
C THR A 39 -14.67 16.41 11.11
N ILE A 40 -13.88 16.49 10.04
CA ILE A 40 -13.94 15.55 8.92
C ILE A 40 -13.53 14.15 9.39
N VAL A 41 -12.43 14.04 10.13
CA VAL A 41 -11.94 12.75 10.67
C VAL A 41 -12.99 12.06 11.54
N GLN A 42 -13.76 12.81 12.35
CA GLN A 42 -14.83 12.26 13.18
C GLN A 42 -15.98 11.66 12.37
N ASN A 43 -16.17 12.08 11.11
CA ASN A 43 -17.23 11.62 10.22
C ASN A 43 -16.76 10.58 9.20
N LEU A 44 -15.46 10.19 9.18
CA LEU A 44 -14.98 9.14 8.29
C LEU A 44 -15.65 7.81 8.62
N PRO A 45 -16.07 7.03 7.61
CA PRO A 45 -16.64 5.71 7.81
C PRO A 45 -15.54 4.73 8.24
N LEU A 46 -15.12 4.84 9.51
CA LEU A 46 -14.13 3.95 10.10
C LEU A 46 -14.58 2.49 9.92
N ASN A 47 -13.62 1.62 9.62
CA ASN A 47 -13.88 0.20 9.36
C ASN A 47 -14.66 -0.08 8.06
N SER A 48 -14.68 0.84 7.09
CA SER A 48 -15.32 0.67 5.78
C SER A 48 -14.39 -0.03 4.78
N ASP A 49 -14.95 -0.85 3.90
CA ASP A 49 -14.20 -1.51 2.82
C ASP A 49 -13.94 -0.59 1.61
N ILE A 50 -14.41 0.65 1.61
CA ILE A 50 -14.11 1.60 0.53
C ILE A 50 -12.61 1.89 0.39
N TYR A 51 -11.85 1.84 1.49
CA TYR A 51 -10.42 2.12 1.51
C TYR A 51 -9.54 0.97 1.00
N ILE A 52 -10.08 -0.21 0.71
CA ILE A 52 -9.31 -1.28 0.04
C ILE A 52 -9.35 -1.20 -1.49
N LYS A 53 -10.12 -0.30 -2.06
CA LYS A 53 -10.12 -0.04 -3.51
C LYS A 53 -9.05 0.97 -3.84
N GLN A 54 -8.14 0.61 -4.74
CA GLN A 54 -7.07 1.45 -5.25
C GLN A 54 -7.30 1.75 -6.72
N THR A 55 -6.71 2.82 -7.23
CA THR A 55 -6.80 3.16 -8.65
C THR A 55 -5.47 2.86 -9.34
N THR A 56 -5.49 1.98 -10.33
CA THR A 56 -4.32 1.67 -11.17
C THR A 56 -4.16 2.69 -12.30
N THR A 57 -2.94 2.87 -12.78
CA THR A 57 -2.67 3.69 -13.97
C THR A 57 -3.57 3.28 -15.14
N PRO A 58 -4.23 4.22 -15.83
CA PRO A 58 -5.07 3.93 -16.99
C PRO A 58 -4.34 3.08 -18.04
N GLY A 59 -5.02 2.04 -18.53
CA GLY A 59 -4.45 1.10 -19.50
C GLY A 59 -3.68 -0.08 -18.89
N THR A 60 -3.50 -0.12 -17.57
CA THR A 60 -2.97 -1.31 -16.88
C THR A 60 -4.00 -2.44 -16.97
N PRO A 61 -3.60 -3.65 -17.44
CA PRO A 61 -4.50 -4.80 -17.43
C PRO A 61 -4.94 -5.13 -16.01
N GLU A 62 -6.26 -5.22 -15.79
CA GLU A 62 -6.83 -5.43 -14.48
C GLU A 62 -8.04 -6.37 -14.52
N ILE A 63 -8.06 -7.35 -13.64
CA ILE A 63 -9.22 -8.17 -13.30
C ILE A 63 -9.40 -8.04 -11.78
N LEU A 64 -10.45 -7.36 -11.34
CA LEU A 64 -10.76 -7.23 -9.93
C LEU A 64 -11.47 -8.49 -9.43
N LEU A 65 -10.92 -9.12 -8.40
CA LEU A 65 -11.45 -10.32 -7.78
C LEU A 65 -11.64 -10.06 -6.28
N GLN A 66 -12.90 -10.02 -5.84
CA GLN A 66 -13.24 -9.88 -4.42
C GLN A 66 -13.11 -11.24 -3.74
N ARG A 67 -12.41 -11.28 -2.61
CA ARG A 67 -12.26 -12.46 -1.75
C ARG A 67 -12.79 -12.15 -0.36
N THR A 68 -13.06 -13.18 0.41
CA THR A 68 -13.55 -13.05 1.79
C THR A 68 -12.62 -12.19 2.65
N GLY A 69 -11.31 -12.36 2.48
CA GLY A 69 -10.29 -11.67 3.27
C GLY A 69 -9.67 -10.46 2.61
N TYR A 70 -9.77 -10.30 1.27
CA TYR A 70 -9.05 -9.27 0.52
C TYR A 70 -9.68 -8.96 -0.85
N LEU A 71 -9.23 -7.90 -1.47
CA LEU A 71 -9.49 -7.54 -2.87
C LEU A 71 -8.18 -7.65 -3.64
N VAL A 72 -8.19 -8.24 -4.82
CA VAL A 72 -7.03 -8.33 -5.71
C VAL A 72 -7.30 -7.70 -7.07
N SER A 73 -6.38 -6.89 -7.55
CA SER A 73 -6.27 -6.43 -8.92
C SER A 73 -5.28 -7.35 -9.66
N TYR A 74 -5.78 -8.30 -10.42
CA TYR A 74 -4.95 -9.28 -11.13
C TYR A 74 -4.59 -8.80 -12.52
N ASN A 75 -3.31 -8.92 -12.89
CA ASN A 75 -2.78 -8.57 -14.19
C ASN A 75 -2.51 -9.82 -15.03
N SER A 76 -3.31 -10.02 -16.06
CA SER A 76 -3.18 -11.19 -16.94
C SER A 76 -1.93 -11.19 -17.82
N ASN A 77 -1.23 -10.06 -17.98
CA ASN A 77 0.01 -9.99 -18.76
C ASN A 77 1.22 -10.41 -17.92
N THR A 78 1.31 -9.95 -16.68
CA THR A 78 2.37 -10.32 -15.73
C THR A 78 2.09 -11.63 -15.02
N ARG A 79 0.83 -12.09 -15.02
CA ARG A 79 0.35 -13.29 -14.31
C ARG A 79 0.45 -13.22 -12.79
N ILE A 80 0.51 -12.02 -12.24
CA ILE A 80 0.45 -11.74 -10.80
C ILE A 80 -0.45 -10.52 -10.56
N ALA A 81 -0.72 -10.20 -9.30
CA ALA A 81 -1.50 -9.01 -8.97
C ALA A 81 -0.76 -7.72 -9.32
N ASN A 82 -1.49 -6.66 -9.70
CA ASN A 82 -1.01 -5.29 -9.63
C ASN A 82 -0.89 -4.87 -8.16
N TRP A 83 -1.92 -5.21 -7.38
CA TRP A 83 -1.98 -5.01 -5.94
C TRP A 83 -3.00 -5.96 -5.31
N VAL A 84 -2.82 -6.21 -4.02
CA VAL A 84 -3.79 -6.88 -3.14
C VAL A 84 -4.02 -5.98 -1.93
N ALA A 85 -5.28 -5.74 -1.59
CA ALA A 85 -5.65 -4.86 -0.49
C ALA A 85 -6.59 -5.55 0.49
N TRP A 86 -6.38 -5.32 1.78
CA TRP A 86 -7.22 -5.88 2.83
C TRP A 86 -7.33 -4.97 4.05
N LYS A 87 -8.39 -5.20 4.77
CA LYS A 87 -8.63 -4.59 6.06
C LYS A 87 -8.18 -5.57 7.15
N LEU A 88 -7.28 -5.15 8.02
CA LEU A 88 -6.85 -5.91 9.19
C LEU A 88 -7.47 -5.31 10.45
N THR A 89 -8.09 -6.13 11.29
CA THR A 89 -8.67 -5.73 12.57
C THR A 89 -8.26 -6.74 13.68
N PRO A 90 -8.38 -6.39 14.97
CA PRO A 90 -8.11 -7.33 16.05
C PRO A 90 -8.96 -8.61 15.97
N GLU A 91 -10.20 -8.53 15.45
CA GLU A 91 -11.08 -9.69 15.25
C GLU A 91 -10.51 -10.65 14.22
N ARG A 92 -9.86 -10.12 13.16
CA ARG A 92 -9.19 -10.93 12.12
C ARG A 92 -7.89 -11.58 12.60
N LEU A 93 -7.40 -11.25 13.80
CA LEU A 93 -6.28 -11.94 14.43
C LEU A 93 -6.69 -13.19 15.21
N LYS A 94 -8.01 -13.48 15.34
CA LYS A 94 -8.48 -14.70 15.98
C LYS A 94 -8.09 -15.92 15.15
N GLU A 95 -7.58 -16.95 15.80
CA GLU A 95 -7.13 -18.17 15.13
C GLU A 95 -8.25 -19.22 15.15
N ASN A 96 -9.27 -19.03 14.30
CA ASN A 96 -10.43 -19.94 14.19
C ASN A 96 -10.14 -21.11 13.21
N THR A 97 -9.07 -21.04 12.43
CA THR A 97 -8.68 -22.10 11.50
C THR A 97 -7.16 -22.23 11.41
N GLU A 98 -6.72 -23.46 11.12
CA GLU A 98 -5.29 -23.74 10.90
C GLU A 98 -4.86 -23.32 9.48
N ARG A 99 -3.55 -23.17 9.30
CA ARG A 99 -2.95 -22.89 7.99
C ARG A 99 -3.06 -24.11 7.08
N ILE A 100 -3.67 -23.93 5.89
CA ILE A 100 -4.03 -25.04 4.99
C ILE A 100 -2.89 -25.41 4.01
N ASN A 101 -2.00 -24.51 3.64
CA ASN A 101 -0.89 -24.70 2.67
C ASN A 101 -1.32 -25.26 1.30
N ASN A 102 -2.55 -25.01 0.85
CA ASN A 102 -3.11 -25.55 -0.37
C ASN A 102 -3.09 -24.53 -1.51
N PHE A 103 -1.90 -24.25 -2.07
CA PHE A 103 -1.75 -23.38 -3.23
C PHE A 103 -2.45 -23.96 -4.45
N ARG A 104 -3.27 -23.17 -5.13
CA ARG A 104 -4.05 -23.58 -6.28
C ARG A 104 -4.40 -22.40 -7.21
N PRO A 105 -4.68 -22.67 -8.49
CA PRO A 105 -5.21 -21.68 -9.41
C PRO A 105 -6.47 -21.01 -8.82
N ASP A 106 -6.65 -19.74 -9.13
CA ASP A 106 -7.86 -19.03 -8.77
C ASP A 106 -9.02 -19.53 -9.66
N PRO A 107 -10.13 -20.01 -9.09
CA PRO A 107 -11.23 -20.62 -9.85
C PRO A 107 -11.97 -19.61 -10.75
N ASP A 108 -11.91 -18.31 -10.43
CA ASP A 108 -12.60 -17.27 -11.20
C ASP A 108 -11.79 -16.79 -12.40
N LEU A 109 -10.56 -17.31 -12.58
CA LEU A 109 -9.78 -17.03 -13.77
C LEU A 109 -9.95 -18.14 -14.83
N PRO A 110 -10.07 -17.77 -16.12
CA PRO A 110 -9.96 -18.73 -17.21
C PRO A 110 -8.62 -19.49 -17.12
N LYS A 111 -8.62 -20.79 -17.44
CA LYS A 111 -7.41 -21.63 -17.42
C LYS A 111 -6.23 -21.02 -18.17
N SER A 112 -6.49 -20.33 -19.30
CA SER A 112 -5.48 -19.65 -20.10
C SER A 112 -4.80 -18.46 -19.40
N LYS A 113 -5.40 -17.95 -18.33
CA LYS A 113 -4.89 -16.83 -17.52
C LYS A 113 -4.43 -17.26 -16.13
N ALA A 114 -4.79 -18.47 -15.69
CA ALA A 114 -4.48 -18.96 -14.36
C ALA A 114 -3.01 -19.45 -14.27
N VAL A 115 -2.41 -19.16 -13.13
CA VAL A 115 -1.09 -19.65 -12.73
C VAL A 115 -1.26 -20.89 -11.88
N THR A 116 -0.33 -21.81 -11.98
CA THR A 116 -0.32 -23.07 -11.24
C THR A 116 0.91 -23.19 -10.34
N THR A 117 0.90 -24.14 -9.43
CA THR A 117 2.07 -24.46 -8.61
C THR A 117 3.26 -25.02 -9.41
N GLN A 118 3.00 -25.56 -10.61
CA GLN A 118 4.05 -26.07 -11.49
C GLN A 118 4.94 -24.95 -12.05
N ASP A 119 4.41 -23.75 -12.20
CA ASP A 119 5.18 -22.59 -12.67
C ASP A 119 6.30 -22.20 -11.70
N TYR A 120 6.14 -22.54 -10.42
CA TYR A 120 7.12 -22.25 -9.36
C TYR A 120 8.09 -23.41 -9.10
N LYS A 121 7.77 -24.61 -9.59
CA LYS A 121 8.58 -25.81 -9.30
C LYS A 121 9.96 -25.68 -9.96
N GLY A 122 11.02 -25.74 -9.16
CA GLY A 122 12.40 -25.63 -9.63
C GLY A 122 12.80 -24.25 -10.13
N SER A 123 11.98 -23.21 -9.93
CA SER A 123 12.24 -21.84 -10.38
C SER A 123 13.29 -21.11 -9.53
N GLY A 124 13.57 -21.57 -8.31
CA GLY A 124 14.40 -20.87 -7.33
C GLY A 124 13.65 -19.80 -6.52
N TRP A 125 12.36 -19.55 -6.81
CA TRP A 125 11.54 -18.57 -6.13
C TRP A 125 10.49 -19.21 -5.21
N ASP A 126 10.27 -18.60 -4.07
CA ASP A 126 9.18 -18.96 -3.16
C ASP A 126 7.83 -18.47 -3.71
N ARG A 127 6.77 -19.13 -3.27
CA ARG A 127 5.39 -18.68 -3.43
C ARG A 127 5.06 -17.69 -2.31
N GLY A 128 5.45 -16.43 -2.51
CA GLY A 128 5.26 -15.34 -1.55
C GLY A 128 3.83 -14.81 -1.59
N HIS A 129 3.20 -14.69 -0.41
CA HIS A 129 1.88 -14.09 -0.27
C HIS A 129 1.99 -12.55 -0.28
N LEU A 130 1.04 -11.89 -0.94
CA LEU A 130 0.80 -10.45 -0.77
C LEU A 130 -0.08 -10.20 0.46
N CYS A 131 -1.33 -10.68 0.48
CA CYS A 131 -2.14 -10.77 1.70
C CYS A 131 -1.80 -12.06 2.44
N PRO A 132 -1.23 -11.97 3.66
CA PRO A 132 -0.69 -13.17 4.34
C PRO A 132 -1.78 -14.11 4.85
N ALA A 133 -1.51 -15.40 4.81
CA ALA A 133 -2.39 -16.40 5.41
C ALA A 133 -2.58 -16.18 6.94
N GLY A 134 -1.57 -15.57 7.59
CA GLY A 134 -1.66 -15.20 9.01
C GLY A 134 -2.74 -14.17 9.34
N ASP A 135 -3.14 -13.33 8.38
CA ASP A 135 -4.21 -12.34 8.53
C ASP A 135 -5.58 -12.89 8.16
N ASN A 136 -5.66 -14.16 7.74
CA ASN A 136 -6.86 -14.84 7.28
C ASN A 136 -7.26 -16.06 8.15
N LYS A 137 -6.64 -16.24 9.33
CA LYS A 137 -6.96 -17.32 10.24
C LYS A 137 -8.33 -17.23 10.92
N TRP A 138 -8.97 -16.09 10.84
CA TRP A 138 -10.26 -15.80 11.46
C TRP A 138 -11.43 -16.52 10.78
N ASP A 139 -11.27 -16.91 9.52
CA ASP A 139 -12.28 -17.55 8.70
C ASP A 139 -11.65 -18.62 7.79
N ARG A 140 -12.35 -19.77 7.62
CA ARG A 140 -11.85 -20.89 6.83
C ARG A 140 -11.82 -20.60 5.33
N GLU A 141 -12.77 -19.85 4.82
CA GLU A 141 -12.83 -19.46 3.41
C GLU A 141 -11.75 -18.42 3.10
N ALA A 142 -11.62 -17.38 3.93
CA ALA A 142 -10.55 -16.40 3.83
C ALA A 142 -9.16 -17.07 3.83
N MET A 143 -8.93 -18.03 4.75
CA MET A 143 -7.70 -18.84 4.78
C MET A 143 -7.50 -19.60 3.48
N THR A 144 -8.53 -20.25 2.99
CA THR A 144 -8.48 -21.07 1.76
C THR A 144 -8.17 -20.21 0.54
N GLU A 145 -8.80 -19.07 0.41
CA GLU A 145 -8.61 -18.12 -0.68
C GLU A 145 -7.24 -17.46 -0.66
N SER A 146 -6.65 -17.26 0.54
CA SER A 146 -5.30 -16.67 0.64
C SER A 146 -4.24 -17.46 -0.11
N PHE A 147 -4.48 -18.74 -0.42
CA PHE A 147 -3.62 -19.63 -1.21
C PHE A 147 -3.95 -19.66 -2.72
N TYR A 148 -4.87 -18.84 -3.20
CA TYR A 148 -5.06 -18.66 -4.64
C TYR A 148 -3.82 -18.01 -5.25
N MET A 149 -3.40 -18.53 -6.43
CA MET A 149 -2.20 -18.04 -7.12
C MET A 149 -2.29 -16.57 -7.55
N THR A 150 -3.48 -15.97 -7.55
CA THR A 150 -3.70 -14.53 -7.75
C THR A 150 -3.18 -13.65 -6.61
N ASN A 151 -3.01 -14.23 -5.42
CA ASN A 151 -2.42 -13.57 -4.23
C ASN A 151 -0.92 -13.87 -4.08
N ILE A 152 -0.31 -14.59 -5.01
CA ILE A 152 1.04 -15.15 -4.89
C ILE A 152 1.98 -14.55 -5.93
N CYS A 153 3.17 -14.18 -5.49
CA CYS A 153 4.25 -13.67 -6.34
C CYS A 153 5.53 -14.49 -6.19
N PRO A 154 6.37 -14.59 -7.26
CA PRO A 154 7.73 -15.08 -7.12
C PRO A 154 8.53 -14.18 -6.17
N GLN A 155 8.91 -14.68 -5.02
CA GLN A 155 9.57 -13.91 -3.96
C GLN A 155 10.86 -14.60 -3.54
N HIS A 156 11.92 -13.82 -3.29
CA HIS A 156 13.18 -14.34 -2.79
C HIS A 156 12.98 -14.99 -1.41
N HIS A 157 13.58 -16.15 -1.21
CA HIS A 157 13.39 -16.97 -0.01
C HIS A 157 13.65 -16.19 1.30
N ASN A 158 14.78 -15.48 1.36
CA ASN A 158 15.15 -14.76 2.57
C ASN A 158 14.24 -13.56 2.82
N LEU A 159 13.81 -12.84 1.77
CA LEU A 159 12.83 -11.78 1.91
C LEU A 159 11.49 -12.33 2.43
N ASN A 160 10.96 -13.38 1.79
CA ASN A 160 9.68 -13.98 2.14
C ASN A 160 9.62 -14.43 3.60
N ARG A 161 10.67 -15.08 4.10
CA ARG A 161 10.74 -15.59 5.48
C ARG A 161 11.27 -14.60 6.51
N GLY A 162 12.04 -13.59 6.05
CA GLY A 162 12.66 -12.55 6.86
C GLY A 162 11.83 -11.28 6.90
N ASP A 163 12.37 -10.21 6.29
CA ASP A 163 11.88 -8.83 6.43
C ASP A 163 10.40 -8.65 6.03
N TRP A 164 9.93 -9.36 5.00
CA TRP A 164 8.52 -9.32 4.61
C TRP A 164 7.61 -9.89 5.71
N ASN A 165 7.95 -11.07 6.23
CA ASN A 165 7.24 -11.68 7.34
C ASN A 165 7.35 -10.85 8.64
N GLU A 166 8.48 -10.19 8.89
CA GLU A 166 8.62 -9.30 10.05
C GLU A 166 7.67 -8.10 9.97
N LEU A 167 7.52 -7.48 8.79
CA LEU A 167 6.57 -6.40 8.60
C LEU A 167 5.13 -6.88 8.80
N GLU A 168 4.77 -8.09 8.33
CA GLU A 168 3.45 -8.68 8.59
C GLU A 168 3.19 -8.85 10.09
N GLN A 169 4.19 -9.32 10.84
CA GLN A 169 4.08 -9.44 12.29
C GLN A 169 3.94 -8.06 12.97
N LYS A 170 4.60 -7.02 12.47
CA LYS A 170 4.46 -5.64 12.95
C LYS A 170 3.04 -5.10 12.67
N CYS A 171 2.48 -5.33 11.49
CA CYS A 171 1.09 -4.96 11.18
C CYS A 171 0.11 -5.59 12.17
N ARG A 172 0.28 -6.88 12.49
CA ARG A 172 -0.52 -7.57 13.50
C ARG A 172 -0.33 -7.04 14.93
N LYS A 173 0.82 -6.44 15.24
CA LYS A 173 1.02 -5.72 16.52
C LYS A 173 0.38 -4.33 16.49
N TRP A 174 0.55 -3.59 15.40
CA TRP A 174 0.02 -2.23 15.26
C TRP A 174 -1.51 -2.19 15.29
N VAL A 175 -2.17 -3.13 14.63
CA VAL A 175 -3.63 -3.17 14.60
C VAL A 175 -4.27 -3.32 16.00
N LYS A 176 -3.56 -3.93 16.95
CA LYS A 176 -4.04 -4.03 18.34
C LYS A 176 -4.13 -2.67 19.04
N LYS A 177 -3.36 -1.68 18.57
CA LYS A 177 -3.39 -0.29 19.06
C LYS A 177 -4.30 0.59 18.22
N ASP A 178 -4.28 0.38 16.91
CA ASP A 178 -4.95 1.22 15.91
C ASP A 178 -6.36 0.72 15.54
N SER A 179 -6.79 -0.41 16.10
CA SER A 179 -8.11 -1.03 15.91
C SER A 179 -8.43 -1.45 14.47
N CYS A 180 -7.94 -0.74 13.46
CA CYS A 180 -8.13 -1.05 12.05
C CYS A 180 -6.93 -0.54 11.23
N LEU A 181 -6.39 -1.38 10.37
CA LEU A 181 -5.41 -1.02 9.36
C LEU A 181 -5.96 -1.38 7.97
N TYR A 182 -5.77 -0.49 7.01
CA TYR A 182 -5.95 -0.76 5.60
C TYR A 182 -4.58 -0.97 5.00
N ILE A 183 -4.36 -2.13 4.40
CA ILE A 183 -3.05 -2.55 3.90
C ILE A 183 -3.16 -2.87 2.43
N VAL A 184 -2.24 -2.33 1.64
CA VAL A 184 -2.10 -2.61 0.21
C VAL A 184 -0.70 -3.12 -0.02
N ALA A 185 -0.55 -4.23 -0.73
CA ALA A 185 0.75 -4.80 -1.10
C ALA A 185 0.76 -5.20 -2.56
N GLY A 186 1.90 -5.08 -3.21
CA GLY A 186 2.05 -5.45 -4.60
C GLY A 186 3.48 -5.49 -5.10
N PRO A 187 3.69 -5.93 -6.34
CA PRO A 187 4.98 -5.98 -6.99
C PRO A 187 5.38 -4.60 -7.55
N ILE A 188 6.68 -4.41 -7.70
CA ILE A 188 7.28 -3.29 -8.45
C ILE A 188 8.14 -3.89 -9.56
N PHE A 189 8.03 -3.31 -10.75
CA PHE A 189 8.85 -3.61 -11.90
C PHE A 189 9.60 -2.35 -12.34
N TYR A 190 10.92 -2.40 -12.37
CA TYR A 190 11.76 -1.32 -12.89
C TYR A 190 12.02 -1.50 -14.37
N ASP A 191 12.04 -2.75 -14.82
CA ASP A 191 12.21 -3.11 -16.22
C ASP A 191 10.88 -3.44 -16.90
N ARG A 192 10.75 -3.01 -18.18
CA ARG A 192 9.58 -3.35 -19.02
C ARG A 192 9.53 -4.82 -19.44
N LYS A 193 10.64 -5.55 -19.31
CA LYS A 193 10.75 -6.98 -19.65
C LYS A 193 11.30 -7.75 -18.43
N PRO A 194 10.47 -7.99 -17.42
CA PRO A 194 10.90 -8.71 -16.23
C PRO A 194 11.29 -10.16 -16.59
N GLN A 195 12.16 -10.76 -15.79
CA GLN A 195 12.36 -12.19 -15.78
C GLN A 195 11.01 -12.89 -15.57
N THR A 196 10.84 -14.07 -16.15
CA THR A 196 9.63 -14.87 -15.97
C THR A 196 9.97 -16.31 -15.59
N ILE A 197 9.04 -16.96 -14.87
CA ILE A 197 9.15 -18.37 -14.49
C ILE A 197 7.98 -19.18 -15.04
N GLY A 198 8.19 -20.49 -15.15
CA GLY A 198 7.18 -21.46 -15.53
C GLY A 198 6.70 -21.35 -16.97
N GLU A 199 5.79 -22.25 -17.31
CA GLU A 199 5.17 -22.33 -18.64
C GLU A 199 4.30 -21.09 -18.91
N HIS A 200 3.59 -20.62 -17.88
CA HIS A 200 2.69 -19.46 -17.99
C HIS A 200 3.42 -18.11 -17.99
N LYS A 201 4.77 -18.08 -17.96
CA LYS A 201 5.56 -16.85 -18.00
C LYS A 201 5.17 -15.86 -16.86
N VAL A 202 5.13 -16.38 -15.64
CA VAL A 202 4.85 -15.57 -14.45
C VAL A 202 5.99 -14.59 -14.23
N ALA A 203 5.71 -13.30 -14.21
CA ALA A 203 6.72 -12.26 -14.03
C ALA A 203 7.33 -12.30 -12.62
N VAL A 204 8.65 -12.12 -12.55
CA VAL A 204 9.39 -12.00 -11.29
C VAL A 204 9.55 -10.52 -10.97
N PRO A 205 8.98 -10.01 -9.87
CA PRO A 205 9.13 -8.62 -9.48
C PRO A 205 10.57 -8.26 -9.10
N ASP A 206 10.97 -7.01 -9.39
CA ASP A 206 12.24 -6.45 -8.92
C ASP A 206 12.18 -6.05 -7.44
N ALA A 207 10.98 -5.64 -7.00
CA ALA A 207 10.72 -5.24 -5.61
C ALA A 207 9.24 -5.45 -5.25
N PHE A 208 8.93 -5.24 -3.98
CA PHE A 208 7.56 -5.24 -3.45
C PHE A 208 7.31 -3.97 -2.64
N PHE A 209 6.10 -3.46 -2.72
CA PHE A 209 5.63 -2.42 -1.81
C PHE A 209 4.62 -2.97 -0.81
N LYS A 210 4.52 -2.28 0.32
CA LYS A 210 3.40 -2.40 1.26
C LYS A 210 3.07 -1.02 1.80
N VAL A 211 1.83 -0.57 1.59
CA VAL A 211 1.31 0.70 2.09
C VAL A 211 0.27 0.42 3.15
N ILE A 212 0.33 1.16 4.25
CA ILE A 212 -0.50 0.93 5.43
C ILE A 212 -1.12 2.26 5.86
N LEU A 213 -2.44 2.28 5.99
CA LEU A 213 -3.24 3.40 6.49
C LEU A 213 -3.90 3.02 7.81
N SER A 214 -3.88 3.94 8.77
CA SER A 214 -4.68 3.91 9.98
C SER A 214 -5.49 5.20 10.09
N LEU A 215 -6.80 5.06 10.34
CA LEU A 215 -7.71 6.19 10.58
C LEU A 215 -8.03 6.35 12.08
N HIS A 216 -7.39 5.56 12.94
CA HIS A 216 -7.65 5.59 14.38
C HIS A 216 -7.07 6.86 15.02
N LYS A 217 -7.90 7.61 15.76
CA LYS A 217 -7.54 8.88 16.46
C LYS A 217 -7.02 9.94 15.48
N ARG A 218 -5.81 9.78 14.97
CA ARG A 218 -5.18 10.67 14.00
C ARG A 218 -4.82 9.86 12.76
N PRO A 219 -5.36 10.20 11.58
CA PRO A 219 -4.98 9.55 10.34
C PRO A 219 -3.48 9.58 10.11
N LYS A 220 -2.93 8.45 9.70
CA LYS A 220 -1.51 8.28 9.37
C LYS A 220 -1.34 7.19 8.33
N ALA A 221 -0.38 7.34 7.44
CA ALA A 221 -0.01 6.31 6.49
C ALA A 221 1.52 6.13 6.46
N ILE A 222 1.97 5.01 5.93
CA ILE A 222 3.37 4.68 5.77
C ILE A 222 3.54 3.69 4.63
N GLY A 223 4.52 3.93 3.78
CA GLY A 223 4.94 3.04 2.71
C GLY A 223 6.22 2.27 3.05
N PHE A 224 6.36 1.09 2.48
CA PHE A 224 7.57 0.29 2.54
C PHE A 224 7.90 -0.25 1.16
N ILE A 225 9.18 -0.25 0.79
CA ILE A 225 9.68 -0.85 -0.45
C ILE A 225 10.82 -1.81 -0.13
N TYR A 226 10.67 -3.05 -0.55
CA TYR A 226 11.65 -4.13 -0.36
C TYR A 226 12.12 -4.62 -1.72
N LYS A 227 13.44 -4.59 -1.98
CA LYS A 227 14.01 -5.28 -3.14
C LYS A 227 13.73 -6.78 -3.04
N ASN A 228 13.45 -7.42 -4.16
CA ASN A 228 13.21 -8.87 -4.20
C ASN A 228 14.53 -9.66 -4.16
N ASN A 229 15.25 -9.53 -3.07
CA ASN A 229 16.55 -10.13 -2.81
C ASN A 229 16.66 -10.63 -1.36
N GLU A 230 17.89 -10.82 -0.88
CA GLU A 230 18.16 -11.40 0.45
C GLU A 230 17.60 -10.60 1.63
N GLY A 231 17.43 -9.27 1.49
CA GLY A 231 16.94 -8.41 2.55
C GLY A 231 17.90 -8.29 3.74
N ASN A 232 17.39 -8.46 4.95
CA ASN A 232 18.10 -8.43 6.22
C ASN A 232 18.65 -7.04 6.59
N ASN A 233 17.83 -6.01 6.39
CA ASN A 233 18.11 -4.64 6.80
C ASN A 233 17.15 -4.17 7.90
N PRO A 234 17.52 -3.15 8.69
CA PRO A 234 16.62 -2.53 9.65
C PRO A 234 15.36 -1.99 8.98
N LEU A 235 14.21 -2.06 9.68
CA LEU A 235 12.91 -1.66 9.14
C LEU A 235 12.88 -0.24 8.56
N ASP A 236 13.60 0.69 9.19
CA ASP A 236 13.66 2.09 8.81
C ASP A 236 14.31 2.32 7.44
N SER A 237 15.17 1.40 6.99
CA SER A 237 15.78 1.45 5.65
C SER A 237 14.80 1.16 4.50
N TYR A 238 13.62 0.63 4.81
CA TYR A 238 12.59 0.29 3.82
C TYR A 238 11.45 1.32 3.77
N VAL A 239 11.43 2.26 4.72
CA VAL A 239 10.31 3.21 4.86
C VAL A 239 10.33 4.27 3.78
N ASN A 240 9.14 4.58 3.27
CA ASN A 240 8.88 5.61 2.26
C ASN A 240 7.60 6.37 2.63
N THR A 241 7.40 7.53 2.02
CA THR A 241 6.08 8.18 1.97
C THR A 241 5.16 7.41 1.04
N VAL A 242 3.85 7.58 1.19
CA VAL A 242 2.89 7.00 0.24
C VAL A 242 3.06 7.64 -1.12
N ASP A 243 3.20 8.98 -1.21
CA ASP A 243 3.51 9.72 -2.44
C ASP A 243 4.69 9.11 -3.23
N GLU A 244 5.76 8.67 -2.54
CA GLU A 244 6.91 8.06 -3.21
C GLU A 244 6.56 6.67 -3.76
N VAL A 245 5.76 5.88 -3.03
CA VAL A 245 5.27 4.59 -3.54
C VAL A 245 4.36 4.79 -4.74
N GLU A 246 3.48 5.78 -4.72
CA GLU A 246 2.61 6.17 -5.84
C GLU A 246 3.42 6.58 -7.08
N ARG A 247 4.42 7.44 -6.87
CA ARG A 247 5.31 7.88 -7.94
C ARG A 247 6.01 6.72 -8.64
N ILE A 248 6.37 5.67 -7.88
CA ILE A 248 7.07 4.49 -8.41
C ILE A 248 6.11 3.53 -9.09
N THR A 249 4.93 3.32 -8.52
CA THR A 249 3.99 2.28 -8.96
C THR A 249 2.94 2.79 -9.95
N GLY A 250 2.64 4.10 -9.92
CA GLY A 250 1.53 4.70 -10.64
C GLY A 250 0.16 4.28 -10.09
N ILE A 251 0.11 3.72 -8.89
CA ILE A 251 -1.12 3.38 -8.17
C ILE A 251 -1.47 4.57 -7.29
N ASP A 252 -2.73 4.99 -7.31
CA ASP A 252 -3.30 5.98 -6.41
C ASP A 252 -3.92 5.22 -5.24
N PHE A 253 -3.35 5.40 -4.04
CA PHE A 253 -3.73 4.69 -2.83
C PHE A 253 -4.79 5.46 -2.04
N PHE A 254 -5.79 4.73 -1.58
CA PHE A 254 -6.86 5.24 -0.73
C PHE A 254 -7.67 6.41 -1.31
N PRO A 255 -8.00 6.43 -2.62
CA PRO A 255 -8.66 7.55 -3.30
C PRO A 255 -10.07 7.84 -2.76
N ALA A 256 -10.54 7.10 -1.78
CA ALA A 256 -11.79 7.35 -1.06
C ALA A 256 -11.61 8.25 0.17
N LEU A 257 -10.39 8.65 0.48
CA LEU A 257 -10.14 9.65 1.51
C LEU A 257 -10.54 11.05 1.01
N PRO A 258 -10.97 11.95 1.89
CA PRO A 258 -11.04 13.38 1.54
C PRO A 258 -9.65 13.90 1.16
N ASP A 259 -9.57 14.72 0.09
CA ASP A 259 -8.32 15.21 -0.52
C ASP A 259 -7.32 15.83 0.48
N ASP A 260 -7.82 16.56 1.49
CA ASP A 260 -6.98 17.19 2.50
C ASP A 260 -6.36 16.18 3.47
N ILE A 261 -7.09 15.12 3.80
CA ILE A 261 -6.59 14.02 4.64
C ILE A 261 -5.63 13.16 3.84
N GLU A 262 -6.00 12.77 2.62
CA GLU A 262 -5.19 12.00 1.68
C GLU A 262 -3.82 12.65 1.53
N LYS A 263 -3.76 13.88 1.06
CA LYS A 263 -2.52 14.66 0.92
C LYS A 263 -1.69 14.75 2.20
N ALA A 264 -2.34 14.89 3.36
CA ALA A 264 -1.63 15.01 4.63
C ALA A 264 -0.98 13.71 5.08
N VAL A 265 -1.63 12.56 4.87
CA VAL A 265 -1.12 11.25 5.28
C VAL A 265 -0.11 10.67 4.30
N GLU A 266 -0.18 11.04 3.02
CA GLU A 266 0.69 10.53 1.95
C GLU A 266 2.01 11.26 1.86
N ALA A 267 2.02 12.58 2.10
CA ALA A 267 3.20 13.42 1.98
C ALA A 267 4.29 13.13 3.02
N SER A 268 3.97 12.48 4.11
CA SER A 268 4.93 12.28 5.20
C SER A 268 4.64 11.04 6.04
N TYR A 269 5.67 10.51 6.66
CA TYR A 269 5.53 9.44 7.64
C TYR A 269 6.32 9.74 8.92
N ASN A 270 5.93 9.09 10.01
CA ASN A 270 6.71 9.03 11.23
C ASN A 270 6.65 7.61 11.81
N LEU A 271 7.72 6.84 11.66
CA LEU A 271 7.78 5.45 12.12
C LEU A 271 7.54 5.31 13.65
N LYS A 272 7.77 6.38 14.44
CA LYS A 272 7.50 6.37 15.88
C LYS A 272 6.01 6.29 16.19
N ASP A 273 5.15 6.78 15.31
CA ASP A 273 3.70 6.73 15.49
C ASP A 273 3.14 5.31 15.34
N TRP A 274 3.96 4.37 14.86
CA TRP A 274 3.63 2.95 14.65
C TRP A 274 4.24 2.02 15.73
N LYS A 275 4.85 2.59 16.80
CA LYS A 275 5.48 1.81 17.88
C LYS A 275 4.56 1.54 19.06
#